data_15fe170441f30a8d2757d1fddcd926f0
#
_entry.id   15fe170441f30a8d2757d1fddcd926f0
#
_cell.length_a   1.000
_cell.length_b   1.000
_cell.length_c   1.000
_cell.angle_alpha   90.00
_cell.angle_beta   90.00
_cell.angle_gamma   90.00
#
_symmetry.space_group_name_H-M   'P 1'
#
loop_
_entity.id
_entity.type
_entity.pdbx_description
1 polymer ?
#
loop_
_entity_poly.entity_id
_entity_poly.type
_entity_poly.pdbx_seq_one_letter_code
_entity_poly.pdbx_strand_id
1 'polypeptide(L)'
;RTPAAALALVEPRWQALVEARPELATMIEDDEQLTEQGWYAAAGALVEQWFTLEDPTRLEPAARELYVEAEVEGLTLRGYVDRLDVAPDGAMRVVDYKTGRSPSELFEAKALFQMKFYALVLWRIHGTIPALLQLVYLGNGEVVRYSPDERDLRGVERNVRAIWDAVANAARTGDWRPRTSKLCDWCDFKDL
;
A
#
# COMPACT_ATOMS: atom_id res chain seq x y z
N ARG A 1 -12.12 22.02 1.49
CA ARG A 1 -11.49 20.76 1.95
C ARG A 1 -11.32 20.84 3.48
N THR A 2 -12.29 20.36 4.25
CA THR A 2 -12.30 20.38 5.73
C THR A 2 -12.56 18.98 6.27
N PRO A 3 -12.15 18.65 7.52
CA PRO A 3 -12.47 17.39 8.16
C PRO A 3 -13.96 17.08 8.14
N ALA A 4 -14.82 18.03 8.52
CA ALA A 4 -16.26 17.86 8.53
C ALA A 4 -16.84 17.50 7.14
N ALA A 5 -16.34 18.14 6.08
CA ALA A 5 -16.77 17.82 4.71
C ALA A 5 -16.31 16.43 4.26
N ALA A 6 -15.15 15.96 4.73
CA ALA A 6 -14.66 14.61 4.42
C ALA A 6 -15.43 13.55 5.21
N LEU A 7 -15.68 13.77 6.50
CA LEU A 7 -16.48 12.89 7.36
C LEU A 7 -17.89 12.68 6.82
N ALA A 8 -18.52 13.73 6.33
CA ALA A 8 -19.85 13.67 5.73
C ALA A 8 -19.91 12.79 4.47
N LEU A 9 -18.78 12.39 3.90
CA LEU A 9 -18.72 11.49 2.74
C LEU A 9 -18.56 10.01 3.12
N VAL A 10 -18.25 9.67 4.36
CA VAL A 10 -17.95 8.28 4.77
C VAL A 10 -19.16 7.39 4.51
N GLU A 11 -20.29 7.69 5.13
CA GLU A 11 -21.51 6.91 4.97
C GLU A 11 -22.03 6.88 3.51
N PRO A 12 -22.22 8.01 2.80
CA PRO A 12 -22.68 7.97 1.41
C PRO A 12 -21.75 7.19 0.47
N ARG A 13 -20.44 7.20 0.73
CA ARG A 13 -19.49 6.44 -0.08
C ARG A 13 -19.56 4.94 0.21
N TRP A 14 -19.75 4.56 1.46
CA TRP A 14 -19.97 3.16 1.82
C TRP A 14 -21.25 2.63 1.19
N GLN A 15 -22.36 3.36 1.31
CA GLN A 15 -23.63 2.96 0.72
C GLN A 15 -23.54 2.80 -0.81
N ALA A 16 -22.86 3.71 -1.49
CA ALA A 16 -22.61 3.59 -2.93
C ALA A 16 -21.74 2.38 -3.30
N LEU A 17 -20.78 2.02 -2.44
CA LEU A 17 -19.95 0.82 -2.64
C LEU A 17 -20.74 -0.46 -2.45
N VAL A 18 -21.59 -0.53 -1.42
CA VAL A 18 -22.47 -1.70 -1.17
C VAL A 18 -23.55 -1.84 -2.26
N GLU A 19 -24.09 -0.72 -2.76
CA GLU A 19 -25.01 -0.75 -3.89
C GLU A 19 -24.36 -1.33 -5.16
N ALA A 20 -23.11 -0.94 -5.42
CA ALA A 20 -22.34 -1.43 -6.58
C ALA A 20 -21.82 -2.87 -6.40
N ARG A 21 -21.55 -3.28 -5.16
CA ARG A 21 -20.99 -4.58 -4.78
C ARG A 21 -21.65 -5.09 -3.49
N PRO A 22 -22.83 -5.73 -3.60
CA PRO A 22 -23.59 -6.18 -2.41
C PRO A 22 -22.85 -7.14 -1.49
N GLU A 23 -21.88 -7.88 -2.02
CA GLU A 23 -21.02 -8.79 -1.23
C GLU A 23 -20.24 -8.07 -0.14
N LEU A 24 -20.02 -6.76 -0.24
CA LEU A 24 -19.31 -6.00 0.80
C LEU A 24 -20.11 -5.87 2.11
N ALA A 25 -21.45 -5.99 2.04
CA ALA A 25 -22.29 -5.97 3.24
C ALA A 25 -22.00 -7.16 4.15
N THR A 26 -21.66 -8.33 3.58
CA THR A 26 -21.37 -9.56 4.36
C THR A 26 -20.14 -9.39 5.25
N MET A 27 -19.21 -8.50 4.90
CA MET A 27 -18.04 -8.21 5.74
C MET A 27 -18.41 -7.67 7.13
N ILE A 28 -19.57 -7.01 7.24
CA ILE A 28 -20.09 -6.49 8.51
C ILE A 28 -21.04 -7.50 9.14
N GLU A 29 -21.86 -8.17 8.32
CA GLU A 29 -22.85 -9.15 8.79
C GLU A 29 -22.21 -10.42 9.40
N ASP A 30 -21.07 -10.83 8.86
CA ASP A 30 -20.35 -12.04 9.29
C ASP A 30 -19.48 -11.82 10.53
N ASP A 31 -19.25 -10.58 10.95
CA ASP A 31 -18.47 -10.23 12.15
C ASP A 31 -19.38 -9.78 13.29
N GLU A 32 -19.59 -10.67 14.26
CA GLU A 32 -20.43 -10.39 15.45
C GLU A 32 -19.98 -9.17 16.27
N GLN A 33 -18.74 -8.71 16.12
CA GLN A 33 -18.18 -7.57 16.83
C GLN A 33 -18.22 -6.28 16.03
N LEU A 34 -18.45 -6.38 14.72
CA LEU A 34 -18.47 -5.23 13.81
C LEU A 34 -19.92 -4.82 13.51
N THR A 35 -20.24 -3.59 13.86
CA THR A 35 -21.52 -2.96 13.44
C THR A 35 -21.25 -1.95 12.35
N GLU A 36 -22.25 -1.66 11.52
CA GLU A 36 -22.16 -0.62 10.48
C GLU A 36 -21.78 0.74 11.09
N GLN A 37 -22.34 1.07 12.26
CA GLN A 37 -22.00 2.30 12.98
C GLN A 37 -20.56 2.28 13.49
N GLY A 38 -20.08 1.14 13.98
CA GLY A 38 -18.68 0.94 14.36
C GLY A 38 -17.73 1.10 13.17
N TRP A 39 -18.12 0.59 12.00
CA TRP A 39 -17.41 0.76 10.75
C TRP A 39 -17.27 2.24 10.37
N TYR A 40 -18.38 3.00 10.41
CA TYR A 40 -18.35 4.45 10.11
C TYR A 40 -17.48 5.21 11.11
N ALA A 41 -17.56 4.87 12.40
CA ALA A 41 -16.75 5.49 13.42
C ALA A 41 -15.24 5.22 13.19
N ALA A 42 -14.88 3.98 12.87
CA ALA A 42 -13.50 3.61 12.56
C ALA A 42 -12.97 4.32 11.31
N ALA A 43 -13.75 4.35 10.24
CA ALA A 43 -13.41 5.07 9.01
C ALA A 43 -13.27 6.59 9.27
N GLY A 44 -14.19 7.17 10.06
CA GLY A 44 -14.15 8.57 10.46
C GLY A 44 -12.88 8.91 11.23
N ALA A 45 -12.48 8.07 12.18
CA ALA A 45 -11.26 8.26 12.96
C ALA A 45 -9.99 8.28 12.07
N LEU A 46 -9.93 7.44 11.03
CA LEU A 46 -8.82 7.46 10.07
C LEU A 46 -8.81 8.74 9.24
N VAL A 47 -9.98 9.24 8.85
CA VAL A 47 -10.10 10.53 8.14
C VAL A 47 -9.63 11.68 9.04
N GLU A 48 -10.08 11.74 10.30
CA GLU A 48 -9.62 12.75 11.26
C GLU A 48 -8.11 12.68 11.47
N GLN A 49 -7.57 11.48 11.67
CA GLN A 49 -6.13 11.28 11.83
C GLN A 49 -5.35 11.79 10.61
N TRP A 50 -5.85 11.55 9.39
CA TRP A 50 -5.21 12.06 8.17
C TRP A 50 -5.09 13.59 8.18
N PHE A 51 -6.14 14.31 8.62
CA PHE A 51 -6.12 15.79 8.71
C PHE A 51 -5.17 16.32 9.78
N THR A 52 -4.75 15.51 10.76
CA THR A 52 -3.70 15.90 11.71
C THR A 52 -2.30 15.82 11.11
N LEU A 53 -2.12 14.97 10.08
CA LEU A 53 -0.83 14.68 9.45
C LEU A 53 -0.60 15.50 8.19
N GLU A 54 -1.66 15.83 7.48
CA GLU A 54 -1.59 16.49 6.17
C GLU A 54 -2.65 17.59 6.01
N ASP A 55 -2.27 18.66 5.34
CA ASP A 55 -3.18 19.76 5.00
C ASP A 55 -3.57 19.68 3.51
N PRO A 56 -4.81 19.29 3.18
CA PRO A 56 -5.25 19.15 1.79
C PRO A 56 -5.30 20.46 1.01
N THR A 57 -5.21 21.61 1.69
CA THR A 57 -5.15 22.92 1.01
C THR A 57 -3.75 23.22 0.46
N ARG A 58 -2.73 22.49 0.97
CA ARG A 58 -1.33 22.61 0.59
C ARG A 58 -0.81 21.42 -0.24
N LEU A 59 -1.69 20.45 -0.52
CA LEU A 59 -1.38 19.25 -1.28
C LEU A 59 -2.00 19.32 -2.67
N GLU A 60 -1.15 19.26 -3.70
CA GLU A 60 -1.54 19.11 -5.10
C GLU A 60 -0.75 17.93 -5.69
N PRO A 61 -1.21 16.67 -5.45
CA PRO A 61 -0.54 15.49 -5.97
C PRO A 61 -0.50 15.48 -7.50
N ALA A 62 0.62 15.05 -8.07
CA ALA A 62 0.73 14.83 -9.51
C ALA A 62 -0.19 13.66 -9.96
N ALA A 63 -0.32 12.63 -9.11
CA ALA A 63 -1.25 11.51 -9.36
C ALA A 63 -1.73 10.87 -8.05
N ARG A 64 -2.87 10.20 -8.12
CA ARG A 64 -3.45 9.32 -7.09
C ARG A 64 -3.85 8.01 -7.74
N GLU A 65 -3.73 6.90 -7.00
CA GLU A 65 -4.03 5.56 -7.49
C GLU A 65 -3.36 5.33 -8.86
N LEU A 66 -2.09 5.72 -8.95
CA LEU A 66 -1.35 5.70 -10.20
C LEU A 66 -0.96 4.28 -10.56
N TYR A 67 -1.52 3.76 -11.65
CA TYR A 67 -1.01 2.52 -12.24
C TYR A 67 0.38 2.75 -12.82
N VAL A 68 1.33 1.90 -12.43
CA VAL A 68 2.71 1.92 -12.92
C VAL A 68 3.10 0.54 -13.43
N GLU A 69 3.79 0.50 -14.57
CA GLU A 69 4.27 -0.75 -15.16
C GLU A 69 5.60 -0.50 -15.88
N ALA A 70 6.57 -1.40 -15.67
CA ALA A 70 7.85 -1.36 -16.36
C ALA A 70 8.40 -2.77 -16.59
N GLU A 71 9.10 -2.95 -17.70
CA GLU A 71 9.91 -4.14 -17.97
C GLU A 71 11.25 -4.01 -17.25
N VAL A 72 11.57 -5.04 -16.45
CA VAL A 72 12.82 -5.14 -15.70
C VAL A 72 13.40 -6.53 -15.88
N GLU A 73 14.50 -6.64 -16.63
CA GLU A 73 15.16 -7.91 -16.96
C GLU A 73 14.22 -9.01 -17.48
N GLY A 74 13.27 -8.64 -18.34
CA GLY A 74 12.29 -9.55 -18.94
C GLY A 74 11.12 -9.89 -17.99
N LEU A 75 10.97 -9.19 -16.89
CA LEU A 75 9.81 -9.27 -16.00
C LEU A 75 8.97 -8.02 -16.11
N THR A 76 7.67 -8.18 -16.29
CA THR A 76 6.72 -7.07 -16.20
C THR A 76 6.40 -6.81 -14.73
N LEU A 77 6.93 -5.73 -14.17
CA LEU A 77 6.63 -5.26 -12.83
C LEU A 77 5.52 -4.22 -12.89
N ARG A 78 4.46 -4.40 -12.10
CA ARG A 78 3.30 -3.50 -12.09
C ARG A 78 2.71 -3.33 -10.70
N GLY A 79 2.04 -2.20 -10.49
CA GLY A 79 1.34 -1.93 -9.24
C GLY A 79 0.59 -0.60 -9.28
N TYR A 80 0.02 -0.24 -8.14
CA TYR A 80 -0.66 1.03 -7.94
C TYR A 80 0.04 1.82 -6.84
N VAL A 81 0.37 3.06 -7.13
CA VAL A 81 0.95 4.01 -6.17
C VAL A 81 -0.19 4.88 -5.64
N ASP A 82 -0.43 4.85 -4.32
CA ASP A 82 -1.55 5.60 -3.72
C ASP A 82 -1.46 7.09 -4.03
N ARG A 83 -0.26 7.67 -3.93
CA ARG A 83 -0.01 9.07 -4.28
C ARG A 83 1.42 9.31 -4.78
N LEU A 84 1.52 10.06 -5.87
CA LEU A 84 2.77 10.59 -6.39
C LEU A 84 2.73 12.11 -6.32
N ASP A 85 3.69 12.70 -5.63
CA ASP A 85 3.94 14.14 -5.64
C ASP A 85 5.19 14.42 -6.47
N VAL A 86 5.16 15.50 -7.26
CA VAL A 86 6.29 15.96 -8.05
C VAL A 86 6.55 17.43 -7.74
N ALA A 87 7.74 17.72 -7.26
CA ALA A 87 8.17 19.08 -6.97
C ALA A 87 8.50 19.85 -8.26
N PRO A 88 8.56 21.19 -8.23
CA PRO A 88 8.87 22.01 -9.41
C PRO A 88 10.22 21.70 -10.07
N ASP A 89 11.17 21.17 -9.31
CA ASP A 89 12.48 20.72 -9.79
C ASP A 89 12.47 19.28 -10.35
N GLY A 90 11.31 18.64 -10.37
CA GLY A 90 11.12 17.27 -10.84
C GLY A 90 11.37 16.19 -9.78
N ALA A 91 11.71 16.54 -8.54
CA ALA A 91 11.90 15.56 -7.48
C ALA A 91 10.57 14.86 -7.15
N MET A 92 10.59 13.52 -7.13
CA MET A 92 9.41 12.70 -6.88
C MET A 92 9.35 12.25 -5.42
N ARG A 93 8.15 12.30 -4.83
CA ARG A 93 7.82 11.67 -3.56
C ARG A 93 6.71 10.64 -3.77
N VAL A 94 6.98 9.40 -3.38
CA VAL A 94 5.99 8.31 -3.36
C VAL A 94 5.40 8.23 -1.97
N VAL A 95 4.09 8.28 -1.85
CA VAL A 95 3.37 8.18 -0.58
C VAL A 95 2.41 7.00 -0.63
N ASP A 96 2.39 6.22 0.44
CA ASP A 96 1.49 5.09 0.63
C ASP A 96 0.81 5.20 2.00
N TYR A 97 -0.49 5.00 2.04
CA TYR A 97 -1.30 5.11 3.24
C TYR A 97 -1.64 3.74 3.82
N LYS A 98 -1.40 3.57 5.10
CA LYS A 98 -1.73 2.35 5.85
C LYS A 98 -2.79 2.66 6.90
N THR A 99 -3.92 1.96 6.86
CA THR A 99 -5.00 2.13 7.85
C THR A 99 -4.65 1.57 9.23
N GLY A 100 -3.70 0.62 9.26
CA GLY A 100 -3.19 0.03 10.50
C GLY A 100 -2.21 0.93 11.25
N ARG A 101 -1.68 0.40 12.35
CA ARG A 101 -0.58 1.02 13.12
C ARG A 101 0.76 0.64 12.48
N SER A 102 1.76 1.49 12.69
CA SER A 102 3.13 1.18 12.29
C SER A 102 3.58 -0.14 12.92
N PRO A 103 4.19 -1.03 12.16
CA PRO A 103 4.71 -2.28 12.69
C PRO A 103 5.96 -2.02 13.54
N SER A 104 6.35 -3.01 14.35
CA SER A 104 7.67 -3.00 14.99
C SER A 104 8.79 -3.00 13.93
N GLU A 105 9.99 -2.57 14.30
CA GLU A 105 11.18 -2.46 13.41
C GLU A 105 11.42 -3.69 12.52
N LEU A 106 11.10 -4.90 13.01
CA LEU A 106 11.24 -6.16 12.25
C LEU A 106 10.30 -6.25 11.03
N PHE A 107 9.15 -5.57 11.05
CA PHE A 107 8.17 -5.58 9.96
C PHE A 107 8.26 -4.32 9.08
N GLU A 108 8.95 -3.28 9.53
CA GLU A 108 9.19 -2.06 8.77
C GLU A 108 9.93 -2.35 7.46
N ALA A 109 10.87 -3.30 7.48
CA ALA A 109 11.61 -3.73 6.29
C ALA A 109 10.70 -4.28 5.17
N LYS A 110 9.58 -4.92 5.51
CA LYS A 110 8.61 -5.42 4.51
C LYS A 110 7.81 -4.28 3.87
N ALA A 111 7.37 -3.32 4.67
CA ALA A 111 6.66 -2.15 4.16
C ALA A 111 7.58 -1.29 3.28
N LEU A 112 8.84 -1.11 3.68
CA LEU A 112 9.87 -0.45 2.87
C LEU A 112 10.19 -1.20 1.58
N PHE A 113 10.10 -2.54 1.55
CA PHE A 113 10.30 -3.30 0.33
C PHE A 113 9.25 -2.93 -0.73
N GLN A 114 7.98 -2.83 -0.35
CA GLN A 114 6.90 -2.39 -1.25
C GLN A 114 7.18 -0.99 -1.81
N MET A 115 7.59 -0.07 -0.96
CA MET A 115 7.90 1.29 -1.38
C MET A 115 9.11 1.36 -2.32
N LYS A 116 10.17 0.59 -2.02
CA LYS A 116 11.33 0.48 -2.89
C LYS A 116 11.00 -0.20 -4.22
N PHE A 117 10.04 -1.14 -4.23
CA PHE A 117 9.53 -1.75 -5.46
C PHE A 117 8.85 -0.70 -6.35
N TYR A 118 7.97 0.13 -5.80
CA TYR A 118 7.36 1.23 -6.55
C TYR A 118 8.41 2.24 -7.05
N ALA A 119 9.41 2.55 -6.22
CA ALA A 119 10.51 3.42 -6.61
C ALA A 119 11.34 2.82 -7.76
N LEU A 120 11.57 1.51 -7.77
CA LEU A 120 12.23 0.82 -8.88
C LEU A 120 11.43 0.95 -10.18
N VAL A 121 10.11 0.69 -10.15
CA VAL A 121 9.25 0.80 -11.33
C VAL A 121 9.25 2.24 -11.87
N LEU A 122 9.06 3.24 -10.99
CA LEU A 122 9.11 4.65 -11.37
C LEU A 122 10.47 5.06 -11.93
N TRP A 123 11.56 4.57 -11.36
CA TRP A 123 12.91 4.80 -11.88
C TRP A 123 13.06 4.25 -13.30
N ARG A 124 12.52 3.08 -13.59
CA ARG A 124 12.55 2.49 -14.94
C ARG A 124 11.70 3.29 -15.94
N ILE A 125 10.57 3.84 -15.50
CA ILE A 125 9.69 4.67 -16.34
C ILE A 125 10.33 6.03 -16.63
N HIS A 126 10.83 6.71 -15.59
CA HIS A 126 11.22 8.13 -15.67
C HIS A 126 12.74 8.37 -15.78
N GLY A 127 13.56 7.33 -15.58
CA GLY A 127 15.02 7.47 -15.53
C GLY A 127 15.56 8.19 -14.28
N THR A 128 14.67 8.62 -13.37
CA THR A 128 15.01 9.37 -12.15
C THR A 128 14.52 8.61 -10.93
N ILE A 129 15.40 8.45 -9.93
CA ILE A 129 15.06 7.80 -8.66
C ILE A 129 14.17 8.74 -7.84
N PRO A 130 13.02 8.28 -7.28
CA PRO A 130 12.25 9.07 -6.34
C PRO A 130 13.10 9.54 -5.16
N ALA A 131 13.04 10.84 -4.85
CA ALA A 131 13.84 11.44 -3.78
C ALA A 131 13.38 11.02 -2.38
N LEU A 132 12.08 10.67 -2.25
CA LEU A 132 11.48 10.33 -0.95
C LEU A 132 10.39 9.26 -1.10
N LEU A 133 10.43 8.27 -0.23
CA LEU A 133 9.38 7.29 0.01
C LEU A 133 8.76 7.58 1.37
N GLN A 134 7.45 7.66 1.46
CA GLN A 134 6.74 8.01 2.67
C GLN A 134 5.60 7.03 2.94
N LEU A 135 5.65 6.34 4.08
CA LEU A 135 4.56 5.53 4.62
C LEU A 135 3.83 6.33 5.70
N VAL A 136 2.53 6.46 5.56
CA VAL A 136 1.67 7.20 6.50
C VAL A 136 0.73 6.21 7.18
N TYR A 137 0.99 5.94 8.46
CA TYR A 137 0.18 5.02 9.28
C TYR A 137 -0.93 5.79 9.99
N LEU A 138 -2.14 5.68 9.48
CA LEU A 138 -3.31 6.40 10.01
C LEU A 138 -3.75 5.85 11.37
N GLY A 139 -3.50 4.56 11.66
CA GLY A 139 -3.92 3.94 12.91
C GLY A 139 -3.19 4.45 14.17
N ASN A 140 -2.04 5.11 14.04
CA ASN A 140 -1.32 5.72 15.16
C ASN A 140 -0.64 7.06 14.80
N GLY A 141 -0.86 7.60 13.59
CA GLY A 141 -0.32 8.87 13.17
C GLY A 141 1.19 8.88 12.89
N GLU A 142 1.81 7.72 12.73
CA GLU A 142 3.24 7.62 12.48
C GLU A 142 3.58 7.75 11.00
N VAL A 143 4.69 8.44 10.71
CA VAL A 143 5.16 8.65 9.33
C VAL A 143 6.59 8.17 9.20
N VAL A 144 6.79 7.11 8.43
CA VAL A 144 8.11 6.60 8.08
C VAL A 144 8.58 7.21 6.77
N ARG A 145 9.82 7.70 6.73
CA ARG A 145 10.42 8.31 5.54
C ARG A 145 11.73 7.63 5.20
N TYR A 146 11.94 7.44 3.90
CA TYR A 146 13.14 6.82 3.38
C TYR A 146 13.55 7.47 2.05
N SER A 147 14.83 7.79 1.90
CA SER A 147 15.40 8.30 0.64
C SER A 147 16.21 7.18 0.00
N PRO A 148 15.67 6.53 -1.07
CA PRO A 148 16.36 5.42 -1.72
C PRO A 148 17.52 5.91 -2.59
N ASP A 149 18.54 5.09 -2.70
CA ASP A 149 19.61 5.27 -3.67
C ASP A 149 19.61 4.17 -4.76
N GLU A 150 20.50 4.28 -5.74
CA GLU A 150 20.61 3.29 -6.81
C GLU A 150 20.98 1.90 -6.27
N ARG A 151 21.79 1.82 -5.22
CA ARG A 151 22.19 0.54 -4.61
C ARG A 151 21.00 -0.17 -3.99
N ASP A 152 20.11 0.58 -3.34
CA ASP A 152 18.85 0.07 -2.81
C ASP A 152 18.00 -0.55 -3.91
N LEU A 153 17.75 0.21 -4.98
CA LEU A 153 16.86 -0.21 -6.05
C LEU A 153 17.42 -1.39 -6.86
N ARG A 154 18.71 -1.42 -7.08
CA ARG A 154 19.37 -2.62 -7.64
C ARG A 154 19.31 -3.82 -6.69
N GLY A 155 19.29 -3.60 -5.39
CA GLY A 155 19.03 -4.65 -4.40
C GLY A 155 17.62 -5.23 -4.54
N VAL A 156 16.62 -4.39 -4.70
CA VAL A 156 15.22 -4.81 -4.95
C VAL A 156 15.12 -5.58 -6.28
N GLU A 157 15.73 -5.08 -7.33
CA GLU A 157 15.75 -5.74 -8.65
C GLU A 157 16.28 -7.18 -8.55
N ARG A 158 17.43 -7.38 -7.90
CA ARG A 158 17.97 -8.72 -7.67
C ARG A 158 17.03 -9.62 -6.85
N ASN A 159 16.40 -9.06 -5.82
CA ASN A 159 15.48 -9.82 -4.97
C ASN A 159 14.22 -10.25 -5.74
N VAL A 160 13.62 -9.33 -6.53
CA VAL A 160 12.46 -9.63 -7.36
C VAL A 160 12.81 -10.72 -8.39
N ARG A 161 13.99 -10.62 -9.01
CA ARG A 161 14.46 -11.64 -9.95
C ARG A 161 14.63 -12.99 -9.27
N ALA A 162 15.28 -13.06 -8.13
CA ALA A 162 15.47 -14.30 -7.39
C ALA A 162 14.14 -14.94 -6.95
N ILE A 163 13.16 -14.13 -6.54
CA ILE A 163 11.81 -14.61 -6.22
C ILE A 163 11.15 -15.21 -7.47
N TRP A 164 11.22 -14.51 -8.61
CA TRP A 164 10.65 -15.00 -9.85
C TRP A 164 11.30 -16.31 -10.34
N ASP A 165 12.63 -16.38 -10.28
CA ASP A 165 13.36 -17.59 -10.66
C ASP A 165 12.96 -18.79 -9.77
N ALA A 166 12.74 -18.57 -8.47
CA ALA A 166 12.24 -19.60 -7.56
C ALA A 166 10.80 -20.02 -7.91
N VAL A 167 9.90 -19.07 -8.22
CA VAL A 167 8.52 -19.34 -8.65
C VAL A 167 8.52 -20.11 -9.98
N ALA A 168 9.28 -19.67 -10.97
CA ALA A 168 9.39 -20.32 -12.27
C ALA A 168 9.95 -21.75 -12.16
N ASN A 169 10.93 -21.95 -11.28
CA ASN A 169 11.46 -23.29 -11.00
C ASN A 169 10.41 -24.19 -10.33
N ALA A 170 9.71 -23.70 -9.31
CA ALA A 170 8.64 -24.44 -8.65
C ALA A 170 7.50 -24.81 -9.62
N ALA A 171 7.11 -23.88 -10.50
CA ALA A 171 6.11 -24.14 -11.55
C ALA A 171 6.56 -25.23 -12.53
N ARG A 172 7.85 -25.24 -12.91
CA ARG A 172 8.42 -26.22 -13.84
C ARG A 172 8.57 -27.61 -13.22
N THR A 173 8.94 -27.68 -11.94
CA THR A 173 9.24 -28.95 -11.25
C THR A 173 8.03 -29.55 -10.52
N GLY A 174 6.98 -28.76 -10.28
CA GLY A 174 5.86 -29.12 -9.41
C GLY A 174 6.19 -29.10 -7.91
N ASP A 175 7.40 -28.67 -7.52
CA ASP A 175 7.86 -28.66 -6.12
C ASP A 175 7.50 -27.32 -5.44
N TRP A 176 6.28 -27.26 -4.91
CA TRP A 176 5.75 -26.15 -4.12
C TRP A 176 5.85 -26.44 -2.62
N ARG A 177 7.03 -26.23 -2.05
CA ARG A 177 7.23 -26.50 -0.62
C ARG A 177 6.63 -25.40 0.24
N PRO A 178 5.66 -25.74 1.11
CA PRO A 178 5.12 -24.78 2.05
C PRO A 178 6.18 -24.37 3.06
N ARG A 179 6.22 -23.09 3.39
CA ARG A 179 7.01 -22.56 4.50
C ARG A 179 6.07 -22.14 5.61
N THR A 180 5.83 -23.02 6.54
CA THR A 180 4.96 -22.74 7.70
C THR A 180 5.52 -21.59 8.53
N SER A 181 4.63 -20.74 9.03
CA SER A 181 4.94 -19.60 9.89
C SER A 181 3.76 -19.34 10.82
N LYS A 182 3.91 -18.41 11.77
CA LYS A 182 2.81 -17.98 12.65
C LYS A 182 1.59 -17.43 11.87
N LEU A 183 1.77 -17.00 10.62
CA LEU A 183 0.64 -16.57 9.77
C LEU A 183 -0.25 -17.75 9.36
N CYS A 184 0.25 -18.97 9.37
CA CYS A 184 -0.55 -20.16 9.07
C CYS A 184 -1.63 -20.42 10.13
N ASP A 185 -1.46 -19.94 11.35
CA ASP A 185 -2.46 -20.05 12.41
C ASP A 185 -3.73 -19.23 12.11
N TRP A 186 -3.59 -18.21 11.25
CA TRP A 186 -4.64 -17.27 10.80
C TRP A 186 -5.09 -17.55 9.36
N CYS A 187 -4.65 -18.65 8.77
CA CYS A 187 -4.95 -18.97 7.38
C CYS A 187 -6.32 -19.65 7.29
N ASP A 188 -7.24 -19.09 6.49
CA ASP A 188 -8.55 -19.68 6.23
C ASP A 188 -8.46 -21.03 5.51
N PHE A 189 -7.32 -21.33 4.89
CA PHE A 189 -7.04 -22.56 4.14
C PHE A 189 -6.16 -23.56 4.92
N LYS A 190 -5.97 -23.39 6.23
CA LYS A 190 -5.06 -24.24 7.03
C LYS A 190 -5.51 -25.71 7.12
N ASP A 191 -6.79 -25.98 6.91
CA ASP A 191 -7.39 -27.31 7.01
C ASP A 191 -7.50 -28.01 5.63
N LEU A 192 -6.98 -27.40 4.57
CA LEU A 192 -6.86 -27.97 3.23
C LEU A 192 -5.49 -28.60 3.00
#